data_0f0963cfcef473ba8596a2eb6bf281c4
#
_entry.id   0f0963cfcef473ba8596a2eb6bf281c4
#
_cell.length_a   1.000
_cell.length_b   1.000
_cell.length_c   1.000
_cell.angle_alpha   90.00
_cell.angle_beta   90.00
_cell.angle_gamma   90.00
#
_symmetry.space_group_name_H-M   'P 1'
#
loop_
_entity.id
_entity.type
_entity.pdbx_description
1 polymer ?
#
loop_
_entity_poly.entity_id
_entity_poly.type
_entity_poly.pdbx_seq_one_letter_code
_entity_poly.pdbx_strand_id
1 'polypeptide(L)'
;MEISEFQSQMARLYGARDAQRGLARTFAWFTEECGELSRALFRGTHAEQEHELADVLAWLASLAEQSGVDLAAAAERYAGGCPRCGASPCTCPLDR
;
A
#
# COMPACT_ATOMS: atom_id res chain seq x y z
N MET A 1 -11.71 1.50 -9.67
CA MET A 1 -10.50 0.78 -10.13
C MET A 1 -10.22 -0.38 -9.19
N GLU A 2 -10.09 -1.57 -9.72
CA GLU A 2 -9.75 -2.75 -8.93
C GLU A 2 -8.28 -2.71 -8.50
N ILE A 3 -7.94 -3.45 -7.42
CA ILE A 3 -6.55 -3.53 -6.95
C ILE A 3 -5.60 -3.98 -8.07
N SER A 4 -5.99 -5.01 -8.84
CA SER A 4 -5.17 -5.52 -9.93
C SER A 4 -4.98 -4.49 -11.05
N GLU A 5 -6.01 -3.70 -11.35
CA GLU A 5 -5.94 -2.63 -12.32
C GLU A 5 -4.99 -1.53 -11.87
N PHE A 6 -5.07 -1.17 -10.58
CA PHE A 6 -4.19 -0.15 -10.02
C PHE A 6 -2.73 -0.60 -10.08
N GLN A 7 -2.45 -1.83 -9.67
CA GLN A 7 -1.09 -2.39 -9.71
C GLN A 7 -0.54 -2.40 -11.14
N SER A 8 -1.36 -2.82 -12.11
CA SER A 8 -0.97 -2.81 -13.52
C SER A 8 -0.70 -1.39 -14.03
N GLN A 9 -1.50 -0.42 -13.59
CA GLN A 9 -1.30 0.97 -13.98
C GLN A 9 0.02 1.52 -13.43
N MET A 10 0.36 1.17 -12.20
CA MET A 10 1.64 1.57 -11.61
C MET A 10 2.82 0.95 -12.37
N ALA A 11 2.68 -0.30 -12.79
CA ALA A 11 3.69 -0.96 -13.62
C ALA A 11 3.87 -0.23 -14.95
N ARG A 12 2.80 0.16 -15.59
CA ARG A 12 2.86 0.90 -16.86
C ARG A 12 3.50 2.28 -16.69
N LEU A 13 3.13 3.00 -15.63
CA LEU A 13 3.64 4.35 -15.40
C LEU A 13 5.09 4.36 -14.94
N TYR A 14 5.45 3.46 -14.03
CA TYR A 14 6.70 3.56 -13.29
C TYR A 14 7.60 2.33 -13.35
N GLY A 15 7.17 1.24 -13.99
CA GLY A 15 7.91 -0.02 -13.99
C GLY A 15 9.37 0.12 -14.42
N ALA A 16 9.63 0.87 -15.48
CA ALA A 16 10.99 1.09 -15.97
C ALA A 16 11.80 1.92 -14.97
N ARG A 17 11.19 2.96 -14.40
CA ARG A 17 11.86 3.80 -13.40
C ARG A 17 12.12 3.03 -12.11
N ASP A 18 11.15 2.23 -11.69
CA ASP A 18 11.27 1.39 -10.48
C ASP A 18 12.41 0.38 -10.65
N ALA A 19 12.51 -0.26 -11.81
CA ALA A 19 13.59 -1.20 -12.09
C ALA A 19 14.96 -0.51 -12.05
N GLN A 20 15.04 0.70 -12.57
CA GLN A 20 16.27 1.48 -12.56
C GLN A 20 16.64 1.94 -11.14
N ARG A 21 15.63 2.33 -10.35
CA ARG A 21 15.81 2.78 -8.97
C ARG A 21 16.24 1.62 -8.06
N GLY A 22 15.62 0.46 -8.21
CA GLY A 22 15.86 -0.72 -7.39
C GLY A 22 14.99 -0.77 -6.13
N LEU A 23 14.85 -1.96 -5.59
CA LEU A 23 13.94 -2.23 -4.46
C LEU A 23 14.28 -1.42 -3.21
N ALA A 24 15.56 -1.32 -2.86
CA ALA A 24 15.98 -0.62 -1.64
C ALA A 24 15.59 0.86 -1.68
N ARG A 25 15.81 1.54 -2.82
CA ARG A 25 15.44 2.96 -2.96
C ARG A 25 13.93 3.15 -3.01
N THR A 26 13.22 2.24 -3.65
CA THR A 26 11.76 2.29 -3.68
C THR A 26 11.20 2.17 -2.27
N PHE A 27 11.76 1.29 -1.46
CA PHE A 27 11.33 1.14 -0.07
C PHE A 27 11.65 2.40 0.76
N ALA A 28 12.79 3.02 0.53
CA ALA A 28 13.14 4.27 1.20
C ALA A 28 12.13 5.37 0.90
N TRP A 29 11.72 5.52 -0.37
CA TRP A 29 10.69 6.47 -0.76
C TRP A 29 9.33 6.13 -0.15
N PHE A 30 9.00 4.85 -0.12
CA PHE A 30 7.76 4.40 0.52
C PHE A 30 7.71 4.83 2.00
N THR A 31 8.80 4.65 2.74
CA THR A 31 8.84 5.05 4.16
C THR A 31 8.74 6.56 4.33
N GLU A 32 9.32 7.32 3.40
CA GLU A 32 9.19 8.78 3.41
C GLU A 32 7.75 9.21 3.18
N GLU A 33 7.05 8.57 2.24
CA GLU A 33 5.63 8.84 2.01
C GLU A 33 4.76 8.48 3.20
N CYS A 34 5.13 7.46 3.95
CA CYS A 34 4.43 7.14 5.21
C CYS A 34 4.55 8.30 6.21
N GLY A 35 5.70 8.97 6.25
CA GLY A 35 5.88 10.17 7.07
C GLY A 35 4.98 11.33 6.63
N GLU A 36 4.86 11.54 5.32
CA GLU A 36 3.96 12.56 4.78
C GLU A 36 2.51 12.24 5.11
N LEU A 37 2.12 10.96 5.02
CA LEU A 37 0.78 10.52 5.41
C LEU A 37 0.53 10.79 6.88
N SER A 38 1.51 10.51 7.74
CA SER A 38 1.39 10.79 9.18
C SER A 38 1.08 12.26 9.44
N ARG A 39 1.80 13.15 8.76
CA ARG A 39 1.55 14.58 8.87
C ARG A 39 0.13 14.94 8.45
N ALA A 40 -0.31 14.41 7.31
CA ALA A 40 -1.64 14.69 6.77
C ALA A 40 -2.75 14.20 7.71
N LEU A 41 -2.57 13.00 8.29
CA LEU A 41 -3.59 12.42 9.19
C LEU A 41 -3.77 13.24 10.46
N PHE A 42 -2.69 13.80 11.01
CA PHE A 42 -2.75 14.50 12.30
C PHE A 42 -2.82 16.01 12.20
N ARG A 43 -2.45 16.60 11.06
CA ARG A 43 -2.37 18.06 10.91
C ARG A 43 -2.96 18.58 9.62
N GLY A 44 -3.26 17.70 8.66
CA GLY A 44 -3.68 18.11 7.34
C GLY A 44 -5.17 18.14 7.13
N THR A 45 -5.56 18.60 5.96
CA THR A 45 -6.93 18.61 5.50
C THR A 45 -7.32 17.24 4.95
N HIS A 46 -8.63 17.03 4.73
CA HIS A 46 -9.12 15.81 4.11
C HIS A 46 -8.51 15.60 2.70
N ALA A 47 -8.37 16.68 1.93
CA ALA A 47 -7.77 16.61 0.60
C ALA A 47 -6.31 16.17 0.66
N GLU A 48 -5.56 16.66 1.65
CA GLU A 48 -4.18 16.25 1.85
C GLU A 48 -4.08 14.79 2.28
N GLN A 49 -5.00 14.33 3.12
CA GLN A 49 -5.06 12.92 3.53
C GLN A 49 -5.29 12.00 2.33
N GLU A 50 -6.25 12.37 1.47
CA GLU A 50 -6.55 11.63 0.25
C GLU A 50 -5.32 11.55 -0.67
N HIS A 51 -4.63 12.68 -0.83
CA HIS A 51 -3.43 12.76 -1.64
C HIS A 51 -2.33 11.83 -1.13
N GLU A 52 -2.04 11.89 0.17
CA GLU A 52 -0.97 11.09 0.76
C GLU A 52 -1.32 9.60 0.83
N LEU A 53 -2.59 9.26 1.02
CA LEU A 53 -3.02 7.86 0.94
C LEU A 53 -2.82 7.31 -0.47
N ALA A 54 -3.11 8.12 -1.50
CA ALA A 54 -2.88 7.73 -2.88
C ALA A 54 -1.40 7.49 -3.15
N ASP A 55 -0.53 8.34 -2.63
CA ASP A 55 0.92 8.20 -2.83
C ASP A 55 1.46 6.95 -2.13
N VAL A 56 1.03 6.69 -0.89
CA VAL A 56 1.41 5.48 -0.16
C VAL A 56 0.94 4.24 -0.91
N LEU A 57 -0.28 4.26 -1.42
CA LEU A 57 -0.81 3.13 -2.20
C LEU A 57 0.01 2.91 -3.48
N ALA A 58 0.41 3.99 -4.17
CA ALA A 58 1.21 3.90 -5.39
C ALA A 58 2.58 3.27 -5.12
N TRP A 59 3.27 3.74 -4.08
CA TRP A 59 4.57 3.17 -3.71
C TRP A 59 4.45 1.71 -3.26
N LEU A 60 3.36 1.37 -2.55
CA LEU A 60 3.09 -0.01 -2.16
C LEU A 60 2.93 -0.91 -3.39
N ALA A 61 2.20 -0.44 -4.39
CA ALA A 61 2.02 -1.18 -5.63
C ALA A 61 3.35 -1.37 -6.38
N SER A 62 4.21 -0.35 -6.39
CA SER A 62 5.55 -0.45 -6.98
C SER A 62 6.40 -1.49 -6.25
N LEU A 63 6.35 -1.53 -4.94
CA LEU A 63 7.07 -2.54 -4.15
C LEU A 63 6.56 -3.95 -4.47
N ALA A 64 5.26 -4.11 -4.61
CA ALA A 64 4.66 -5.40 -4.96
C ALA A 64 5.13 -5.85 -6.35
N GLU A 65 5.13 -4.95 -7.33
CA GLU A 65 5.60 -5.25 -8.68
C GLU A 65 7.06 -5.68 -8.67
N GLN A 66 7.92 -4.94 -7.98
CA GLN A 66 9.34 -5.26 -7.91
C GLN A 66 9.62 -6.58 -7.19
N SER A 67 8.74 -6.97 -6.29
CA SER A 67 8.85 -8.21 -5.51
C SER A 67 8.16 -9.40 -6.18
N GLY A 68 7.48 -9.18 -7.29
CA GLY A 68 6.73 -10.24 -7.97
C GLY A 68 5.50 -10.68 -7.21
N VAL A 69 4.92 -9.80 -6.39
CA VAL A 69 3.72 -10.10 -5.58
C VAL A 69 2.49 -9.47 -6.23
N ASP A 70 1.44 -10.28 -6.38
CA ASP A 70 0.13 -9.82 -6.84
C ASP A 70 -0.66 -9.35 -5.63
N LEU A 71 -0.93 -8.03 -5.55
CA LEU A 71 -1.66 -7.43 -4.43
C LEU A 71 -3.09 -7.95 -4.31
N ALA A 72 -3.76 -8.23 -5.42
CA ALA A 72 -5.11 -8.77 -5.38
C ALA A 72 -5.10 -10.15 -4.73
N ALA A 73 -4.12 -10.99 -5.05
CA ALA A 73 -3.95 -12.28 -4.41
C ALA A 73 -3.57 -12.14 -2.93
N ALA A 74 -2.69 -11.20 -2.62
CA ALA A 74 -2.31 -10.94 -1.22
C ALA A 74 -3.52 -10.49 -0.39
N ALA A 75 -4.42 -9.70 -0.96
CA ALA A 75 -5.62 -9.21 -0.28
C ALA A 75 -6.57 -10.35 0.13
N GLU A 76 -6.51 -11.50 -0.55
CA GLU A 76 -7.35 -12.66 -0.23
C GLU A 76 -7.12 -13.19 1.19
N ARG A 77 -5.98 -12.86 1.78
CA ARG A 77 -5.72 -13.18 3.18
C ARG A 77 -6.85 -12.73 4.12
N TYR A 78 -7.55 -11.65 3.74
CA TYR A 78 -8.61 -11.05 4.57
C TYR A 78 -10.03 -11.40 4.09
N ALA A 79 -10.16 -12.20 3.05
CA ALA A 79 -11.46 -12.47 2.44
C ALA A 79 -12.44 -13.16 3.37
N GLY A 80 -11.97 -14.02 4.27
CA GLY A 80 -12.82 -14.77 5.19
C GLY A 80 -12.99 -14.15 6.58
N GLY A 81 -12.49 -12.94 6.78
CA GLY A 81 -12.51 -12.27 8.08
C GLY A 81 -11.10 -12.04 8.61
N CYS A 82 -10.96 -11.83 9.90
CA CYS A 82 -9.65 -11.61 10.51
C CYS A 82 -8.77 -12.85 10.37
N PRO A 83 -7.57 -12.74 9.77
CA PRO A 83 -6.72 -13.93 9.59
C PRO A 83 -6.17 -14.52 10.87
N ARG A 84 -6.26 -13.82 12.00
CA ARG A 84 -5.83 -14.35 13.30
C ARG A 84 -6.92 -15.09 14.03
N CYS A 85 -8.10 -14.44 14.20
CA CYS A 85 -9.19 -15.03 14.98
C CYS A 85 -10.31 -15.62 14.11
N GLY A 86 -10.30 -15.36 12.81
CA GLY A 86 -11.29 -15.86 11.87
C GLY A 86 -12.64 -15.16 11.93
N ALA A 87 -12.80 -14.20 12.83
CA ALA A 87 -14.09 -13.52 13.03
C ALA A 87 -14.24 -12.26 12.22
N SER A 88 -15.50 -11.91 11.94
CA SER A 88 -15.87 -10.63 11.34
C SER A 88 -17.12 -10.12 12.06
N PRO A 89 -17.02 -9.08 12.92
CA PRO A 89 -15.82 -8.27 13.19
C PRO A 89 -14.76 -9.02 14.01
N CYS A 90 -13.54 -8.54 13.95
CA CYS A 90 -12.40 -9.14 14.66
C CYS A 90 -12.61 -9.15 16.18
N THR A 91 -12.24 -10.28 16.80
CA THR A 91 -12.32 -10.45 18.27
C THR A 91 -10.96 -10.54 18.94
N CYS A 92 -9.88 -10.20 18.22
CA CYS A 92 -8.54 -10.15 18.79
C CYS A 92 -8.45 -9.09 19.90
N PRO A 93 -7.58 -9.29 20.91
CA PRO A 93 -7.36 -8.24 21.91
C PRO A 93 -6.89 -6.93 21.28
N LEU A 94 -7.33 -5.81 21.88
CA LEU A 94 -6.97 -4.48 21.36
C LEU A 94 -5.54 -4.07 21.65
N ASP A 95 -4.91 -4.70 22.62
CA ASP A 95 -3.58 -4.35 23.09
C ASP A 95 -2.43 -5.07 22.39
N ARG A 96 -2.74 -5.76 21.33
CA ARG A 96 -1.71 -6.48 20.58
C ARG A 96 -0.78 -5.58 19.79
#